data_2960948d96e85a77c4b34149ed394ec2
#
_entry.id   2960948d96e85a77c4b34149ed394ec2
#
_cell.length_a   1.000
_cell.length_b   1.000
_cell.length_c   1.000
_cell.angle_alpha   90.00
_cell.angle_beta   90.00
_cell.angle_gamma   90.00
#
_symmetry.space_group_name_H-M   'P 1'
#
loop_
_entity.id
_entity.type
_entity.pdbx_description
1 polymer ?
#
loop_
_entity_poly.entity_id
_entity_poly.type
_entity_poly.pdbx_seq_one_letter_code
_entity_poly.pdbx_strand_id
1 'polypeptide(L)'
;LQRLDGPVRGNGKIIQELEGNFRGAGWNVIKVVWGSYWDPLLARDTNGTLRKLMMETVDGEYQNCKAFGGAYTRKNFFGKYEETAKLVANLSDDDIARLNRGGHDPHKVYSAYAAASAHKGQPTVILAKTVKGYGMGASGESLNPTHNTKKMDDEAVMIFRDRFQLSAITDEQVGKLSFYRPAEDSPE
;
A
#
# COMPACT_ATOMS: atom_id res chain seq x y z
N LEU A 1 -9.16 -6.00 6.46
CA LEU A 1 -9.86 -5.21 7.47
C LEU A 1 -9.80 -3.75 7.11
N GLN A 2 -10.94 -3.15 6.96
CA GLN A 2 -11.10 -1.78 6.52
C GLN A 2 -11.70 -0.96 7.66
N ARG A 3 -11.27 0.28 7.80
CA ARG A 3 -11.81 1.23 8.80
C ARG A 3 -13.10 1.91 8.37
N LEU A 4 -13.96 1.23 7.64
CA LEU A 4 -15.08 1.88 7.00
C LEU A 4 -16.31 2.03 7.89
N ASP A 5 -16.45 1.14 8.84
CA ASP A 5 -17.65 1.04 9.66
C ASP A 5 -17.42 1.59 11.07
N GLY A 6 -16.47 2.50 11.21
CA GLY A 6 -16.11 3.11 12.47
C GLY A 6 -14.70 2.78 12.94
N PRO A 7 -14.26 3.32 14.09
CA PRO A 7 -12.93 3.08 14.60
C PRO A 7 -12.77 1.61 14.97
N VAL A 8 -11.89 0.93 14.26
CA VAL A 8 -11.39 -0.37 14.70
C VAL A 8 -10.36 -0.07 15.78
N ARG A 9 -10.75 -0.15 17.01
CA ARG A 9 -9.94 0.04 18.21
C ARG A 9 -8.82 1.10 18.15
N GLY A 10 -8.90 2.09 18.97
CA GLY A 10 -7.85 3.07 19.21
C GLY A 10 -7.36 3.73 17.91
N ASN A 11 -6.08 3.90 17.76
CA ASN A 11 -5.44 4.57 16.62
C ASN A 11 -5.23 3.67 15.39
N GLY A 12 -5.95 2.55 15.29
CA GLY A 12 -6.00 1.78 14.06
C GLY A 12 -4.78 0.92 13.76
N LYS A 13 -4.00 0.52 14.77
CA LYS A 13 -2.90 -0.44 14.59
C LYS A 13 -3.37 -1.88 14.71
N ILE A 14 -4.47 -2.19 14.04
CA ILE A 14 -5.11 -3.52 14.04
C ILE A 14 -4.16 -4.64 13.63
N ILE A 15 -3.14 -4.35 12.84
CA ILE A 15 -2.17 -5.36 12.39
C ILE A 15 -1.40 -5.98 13.56
N GLN A 16 -1.13 -5.22 14.61
CA GLN A 16 -0.46 -5.72 15.81
C GLN A 16 -1.37 -6.59 16.66
N GLU A 17 -2.65 -6.23 16.76
CA GLU A 17 -3.65 -7.06 17.43
C GLU A 17 -3.85 -8.38 16.69
N LEU A 18 -3.98 -8.33 15.36
CA LEU A 18 -4.08 -9.53 14.53
C LEU A 18 -2.85 -10.43 14.65
N GLU A 19 -1.65 -9.85 14.63
CA GLU A 19 -0.43 -10.60 14.87
C GLU A 19 -0.48 -11.34 16.21
N GLY A 20 -0.88 -10.64 17.29
CA GLY A 20 -1.02 -11.24 18.61
C GLY A 20 -2.05 -12.36 18.64
N ASN A 21 -3.20 -12.17 18.04
CA ASN A 21 -4.26 -13.19 17.98
C ASN A 21 -3.82 -14.44 17.21
N PHE A 22 -3.22 -14.29 16.03
CA PHE A 22 -2.76 -15.43 15.25
C PHE A 22 -1.58 -16.16 15.92
N ARG A 23 -0.63 -15.42 16.49
CA ARG A 23 0.47 -16.05 17.25
C ARG A 23 -0.04 -16.80 18.48
N GLY A 24 -1.00 -16.23 19.21
CA GLY A 24 -1.64 -16.87 20.35
C GLY A 24 -2.40 -18.15 19.97
N ALA A 25 -2.91 -18.23 18.74
CA ALA A 25 -3.55 -19.43 18.19
C ALA A 25 -2.55 -20.42 17.56
N GLY A 26 -1.25 -20.19 17.68
CA GLY A 26 -0.21 -21.10 17.20
C GLY A 26 0.16 -20.95 15.72
N TRP A 27 -0.18 -19.82 15.08
CA TRP A 27 0.17 -19.55 13.68
C TRP A 27 1.53 -18.86 13.56
N ASN A 28 2.27 -19.20 12.52
CA ASN A 28 3.35 -18.36 12.04
C ASN A 28 2.77 -17.10 11.38
N VAL A 29 3.33 -15.92 11.70
CA VAL A 29 2.82 -14.64 11.18
C VAL A 29 3.90 -13.89 10.43
N ILE A 30 3.64 -13.56 9.18
CA ILE A 30 4.47 -12.71 8.34
C ILE A 30 3.72 -11.39 8.11
N LYS A 31 4.35 -10.25 8.43
CA LYS A 31 3.79 -8.91 8.18
C LYS A 31 4.46 -8.27 6.98
N VAL A 32 3.66 -7.87 5.99
CA VAL A 32 4.10 -7.16 4.79
C VAL A 32 3.53 -5.74 4.84
N VAL A 33 4.24 -4.84 5.54
CA VAL A 33 3.73 -3.50 5.87
C VAL A 33 4.25 -2.44 4.91
N TRP A 34 5.57 -2.40 4.73
CA TRP A 34 6.26 -1.38 3.93
C TRP A 34 6.88 -1.98 2.69
N GLY A 35 6.77 -1.25 1.56
CA GLY A 35 7.38 -1.64 0.29
C GLY A 35 8.90 -1.43 0.29
N SER A 36 9.57 -1.94 -0.73
CA SER A 36 11.03 -1.95 -0.85
C SER A 36 11.66 -0.55 -0.88
N TYR A 37 10.95 0.46 -1.37
CA TYR A 37 11.44 1.85 -1.37
C TYR A 37 11.63 2.44 0.03
N TRP A 38 11.00 1.84 1.07
CA TRP A 38 11.22 2.22 2.46
C TRP A 38 12.51 1.66 3.04
N ASP A 39 13.04 0.57 2.47
CA ASP A 39 14.20 -0.13 3.04
C ASP A 39 15.43 0.78 3.17
N PRO A 40 15.80 1.62 2.18
CA PRO A 40 16.94 2.54 2.32
C PRO A 40 16.71 3.63 3.38
N LEU A 41 15.48 4.08 3.58
CA LEU A 41 15.14 5.06 4.62
C LEU A 41 15.24 4.42 6.01
N LEU A 42 14.70 3.22 6.16
CA LEU A 42 14.77 2.46 7.41
C LEU A 42 16.21 2.07 7.77
N ALA A 43 17.04 1.73 6.78
CA ALA A 43 18.46 1.44 7.00
C ALA A 43 19.26 2.66 7.48
N ARG A 44 18.86 3.87 7.08
CA ARG A 44 19.47 5.13 7.52
C ARG A 44 18.90 5.68 8.84
N ASP A 45 17.85 5.10 9.36
CA ASP A 45 17.20 5.48 10.63
C ASP A 45 17.99 4.93 11.83
N THR A 46 19.23 5.38 11.99
CA THR A 46 20.16 4.85 13.01
C THR A 46 19.73 5.17 14.44
N ASN A 47 19.04 6.29 14.65
CA ASN A 47 18.53 6.70 15.95
C ASN A 47 17.06 6.27 16.23
N GLY A 48 16.39 5.65 15.25
CA GLY A 48 15.03 5.15 15.37
C GLY A 48 13.93 6.22 15.30
N THR A 49 14.25 7.47 14.91
CA THR A 49 13.27 8.56 14.83
C THR A 49 12.19 8.30 13.78
N LEU A 50 12.57 7.73 12.62
CA LEU A 50 11.59 7.35 11.59
C LEU A 50 10.67 6.24 12.10
N ARG A 51 11.22 5.21 12.76
CA ARG A 51 10.41 4.14 13.36
C ARG A 51 9.48 4.68 14.43
N LYS A 52 9.95 5.59 15.27
CA LYS A 52 9.12 6.30 16.26
C LYS A 52 7.98 7.04 15.57
N LEU A 53 8.27 7.86 14.55
CA LEU A 53 7.27 8.58 13.77
C LEU A 53 6.23 7.63 13.16
N MET A 54 6.68 6.52 12.58
CA MET A 54 5.78 5.49 12.03
C MET A 54 4.86 4.88 13.09
N MET A 55 5.36 4.69 14.31
CA MET A 55 4.57 4.15 15.42
C MET A 55 3.55 5.15 15.98
N GLU A 56 3.86 6.43 15.99
CA GLU A 56 3.00 7.50 16.50
C GLU A 56 1.92 7.90 15.49
N THR A 57 2.20 7.77 14.19
CA THR A 57 1.29 8.17 13.12
C THR A 57 0.03 7.31 13.12
N VAL A 58 -1.13 7.93 13.17
CA VAL A 58 -2.42 7.25 13.16
C VAL A 58 -2.88 6.94 11.73
N ASP A 59 -3.82 5.99 11.58
CA ASP A 59 -4.26 5.52 10.26
C ASP A 59 -4.82 6.63 9.36
N GLY A 60 -5.56 7.59 9.92
CA GLY A 60 -6.08 8.73 9.16
C GLY A 60 -4.98 9.61 8.55
N GLU A 61 -3.89 9.82 9.28
CA GLU A 61 -2.72 10.55 8.77
C GLU A 61 -2.04 9.76 7.64
N TYR A 62 -1.87 8.43 7.79
CA TYR A 62 -1.35 7.59 6.71
C TYR A 62 -2.25 7.59 5.47
N GLN A 63 -3.57 7.63 5.66
CA GLN A 63 -4.52 7.75 4.56
C GLN A 63 -4.34 9.08 3.83
N ASN A 64 -4.24 10.19 4.57
CA ASN A 64 -4.01 11.51 4.01
C ASN A 64 -2.68 11.60 3.24
N CYS A 65 -1.61 11.01 3.77
CA CYS A 65 -0.32 10.95 3.06
C CYS A 65 -0.45 10.31 1.68
N LYS A 66 -1.27 9.26 1.56
CA LYS A 66 -1.49 8.61 0.26
C LYS A 66 -2.45 9.39 -0.64
N ALA A 67 -3.52 9.96 -0.08
CA ALA A 67 -4.52 10.71 -0.83
C ALA A 67 -3.98 12.03 -1.39
N PHE A 68 -3.12 12.73 -0.64
CA PHE A 68 -2.60 14.06 -0.99
C PHE A 68 -1.18 14.08 -1.55
N GLY A 69 -0.55 12.90 -1.68
CA GLY A 69 0.72 12.72 -2.40
C GLY A 69 1.98 13.15 -1.65
N GLY A 70 3.07 13.27 -2.41
CA GLY A 70 4.43 13.40 -1.87
C GLY A 70 4.70 14.72 -1.15
N ALA A 71 4.28 15.85 -1.71
CA ALA A 71 4.46 17.16 -1.07
C ALA A 71 3.76 17.24 0.31
N TYR A 72 2.55 16.72 0.38
CA TYR A 72 1.82 16.62 1.66
C TYR A 72 2.56 15.72 2.65
N THR A 73 3.01 14.55 2.19
CA THR A 73 3.73 13.57 3.02
C THR A 73 5.06 14.14 3.52
N ARG A 74 5.81 14.85 2.67
CA ARG A 74 7.03 15.56 3.08
C ARG A 74 6.76 16.50 4.23
N LYS A 75 5.76 17.36 4.09
CA LYS A 75 5.43 18.38 5.08
C LYS A 75 4.84 17.80 6.36
N ASN A 76 3.84 16.93 6.24
CA ASN A 76 2.98 16.56 7.36
C ASN A 76 3.39 15.25 8.05
N PHE A 77 4.21 14.43 7.39
CA PHE A 77 4.77 13.21 7.98
C PHE A 77 6.27 13.40 8.26
N PHE A 78 7.12 13.47 7.25
CA PHE A 78 8.57 13.59 7.45
C PHE A 78 8.98 14.89 8.16
N GLY A 79 8.24 15.97 7.97
CA GLY A 79 8.50 17.27 8.59
C GLY A 79 8.19 17.36 10.08
N LYS A 80 7.64 16.31 10.71
CA LYS A 80 7.37 16.30 12.17
C LYS A 80 8.65 16.28 13.01
N TYR A 81 9.72 15.72 12.48
CA TYR A 81 11.04 15.68 13.12
C TYR A 81 12.11 16.11 12.12
N GLU A 82 13.12 16.85 12.60
CA GLU A 82 14.23 17.33 11.77
C GLU A 82 15.00 16.16 11.14
N GLU A 83 15.22 15.09 11.90
CA GLU A 83 15.90 13.89 11.45
C GLU A 83 15.18 13.20 10.30
N THR A 84 13.86 13.07 10.39
CA THR A 84 13.06 12.47 9.33
C THR A 84 12.97 13.37 8.10
N ALA A 85 12.92 14.69 8.26
CA ALA A 85 13.01 15.64 7.16
C ALA A 85 14.34 15.51 6.41
N LYS A 86 15.46 15.36 7.13
CA LYS A 86 16.80 15.13 6.55
C LYS A 86 16.90 13.83 5.76
N LEU A 87 16.21 12.75 6.21
CA LEU A 87 16.23 11.47 5.49
C LEU A 87 15.68 11.57 4.07
N VAL A 88 14.76 12.49 3.83
CA VAL A 88 14.09 12.68 2.53
C VAL A 88 14.47 13.96 1.81
N ALA A 89 15.49 14.69 2.29
CA ALA A 89 15.87 15.98 1.74
C ALA A 89 16.24 15.91 0.24
N ASN A 90 16.85 14.81 -0.19
CA ASN A 90 17.29 14.58 -1.56
C ASN A 90 16.26 13.81 -2.43
N LEU A 91 15.09 13.49 -1.89
CA LEU A 91 14.02 12.85 -2.65
C LEU A 91 13.10 13.91 -3.25
N SER A 92 12.64 13.69 -4.47
CA SER A 92 11.54 14.47 -5.04
C SER A 92 10.21 14.13 -4.36
N ASP A 93 9.17 14.95 -4.58
CA ASP A 93 7.84 14.62 -4.07
C ASP A 93 7.26 13.39 -4.75
N ASP A 94 7.62 13.14 -6.01
CA ASP A 94 7.26 11.91 -6.72
C ASP A 94 7.92 10.68 -6.11
N ASP A 95 9.18 10.77 -5.69
CA ASP A 95 9.86 9.67 -4.98
C ASP A 95 9.18 9.36 -3.66
N ILE A 96 8.78 10.39 -2.92
CA ILE A 96 8.02 10.23 -1.67
C ILE A 96 6.64 9.61 -1.94
N ALA A 97 5.96 10.00 -3.01
CA ALA A 97 4.67 9.42 -3.40
C ALA A 97 4.78 7.92 -3.75
N ARG A 98 5.96 7.47 -4.24
CA ARG A 98 6.25 6.07 -4.54
C ARG A 98 6.51 5.19 -3.31
N LEU A 99 6.63 5.76 -2.12
CA LEU A 99 6.78 5.01 -0.87
C LEU A 99 5.51 4.19 -0.57
N ASN A 100 5.41 3.03 -1.19
CA ASN A 100 4.22 2.19 -1.19
C ASN A 100 4.07 1.34 0.08
N ARG A 101 2.85 0.81 0.26
CA ARG A 101 2.55 -0.27 1.22
C ARG A 101 3.10 -1.59 0.68
N GLY A 102 3.56 -2.45 1.60
CA GLY A 102 4.20 -3.72 1.24
C GLY A 102 3.30 -4.69 0.48
N GLY A 103 1.98 -4.66 0.73
CA GLY A 103 1.02 -5.48 0.00
C GLY A 103 0.84 -5.12 -1.49
N HIS A 104 1.42 -3.99 -1.93
CA HIS A 104 1.51 -3.59 -3.33
C HIS A 104 2.93 -3.66 -3.90
N ASP A 105 3.84 -4.27 -3.18
CA ASP A 105 5.21 -4.49 -3.63
C ASP A 105 5.40 -5.96 -4.03
N PRO A 106 5.58 -6.26 -5.33
CA PRO A 106 5.68 -7.63 -5.81
C PRO A 106 6.83 -8.41 -5.16
N HIS A 107 7.97 -7.77 -4.90
CA HIS A 107 9.12 -8.42 -4.26
C HIS A 107 8.83 -8.81 -2.82
N LYS A 108 8.20 -7.90 -2.06
CA LYS A 108 7.82 -8.17 -0.66
C LYS A 108 6.73 -9.25 -0.58
N VAL A 109 5.74 -9.19 -1.48
CA VAL A 109 4.68 -10.20 -1.54
C VAL A 109 5.25 -11.56 -1.92
N TYR A 110 6.06 -11.64 -2.97
CA TYR A 110 6.72 -12.88 -3.37
C TYR A 110 7.56 -13.47 -2.21
N SER A 111 8.39 -12.66 -1.58
CA SER A 111 9.23 -13.10 -0.46
C SER A 111 8.41 -13.64 0.70
N ALA A 112 7.26 -13.01 1.00
CA ALA A 112 6.37 -13.48 2.05
C ALA A 112 5.74 -14.83 1.71
N TYR A 113 5.30 -15.04 0.48
CA TYR A 113 4.75 -16.32 0.03
C TYR A 113 5.83 -17.41 -0.02
N ALA A 114 7.04 -17.10 -0.50
CA ALA A 114 8.15 -18.04 -0.50
C ALA A 114 8.50 -18.51 0.92
N ALA A 115 8.59 -17.56 1.88
CA ALA A 115 8.83 -17.86 3.27
C ALA A 115 7.68 -18.69 3.91
N ALA A 116 6.43 -18.34 3.59
CA ALA A 116 5.26 -19.08 4.07
C ALA A 116 5.25 -20.53 3.57
N SER A 117 5.57 -20.74 2.28
CA SER A 117 5.60 -22.06 1.66
C SER A 117 6.74 -22.94 2.19
N ALA A 118 7.86 -22.33 2.56
CA ALA A 118 8.99 -23.04 3.15
C ALA A 118 8.78 -23.39 4.64
N HIS A 119 7.91 -22.68 5.34
CA HIS A 119 7.65 -22.87 6.76
C HIS A 119 6.92 -24.21 7.02
N LYS A 120 7.37 -24.97 8.00
CA LYS A 120 6.80 -26.28 8.37
C LYS A 120 6.34 -26.27 9.82
N GLY A 121 5.44 -27.19 10.15
CA GLY A 121 5.02 -27.49 11.52
C GLY A 121 3.87 -26.63 12.05
N GLN A 122 3.52 -25.52 11.39
CA GLN A 122 2.37 -24.69 11.74
C GLN A 122 1.85 -23.93 10.52
N PRO A 123 0.57 -23.56 10.49
CA PRO A 123 0.02 -22.75 9.40
C PRO A 123 0.62 -21.34 9.42
N THR A 124 0.71 -20.71 8.26
CA THR A 124 1.21 -19.33 8.12
C THR A 124 0.09 -18.39 7.69
N VAL A 125 -0.02 -17.23 8.35
CA VAL A 125 -0.82 -16.11 7.92
C VAL A 125 0.09 -14.98 7.44
N ILE A 126 -0.25 -14.39 6.29
CA ILE A 126 0.41 -13.19 5.76
C ILE A 126 -0.52 -11.99 5.97
N LEU A 127 -0.09 -11.05 6.80
CA LEU A 127 -0.80 -9.79 7.05
C LEU A 127 -0.23 -8.71 6.14
N ALA A 128 -0.88 -8.49 5.00
CA ALA A 128 -0.44 -7.53 3.99
C ALA A 128 -1.15 -6.18 4.14
N LYS A 129 -0.38 -5.10 4.31
CA LYS A 129 -0.92 -3.74 4.31
C LYS A 129 -1.09 -3.26 2.88
N THR A 130 -2.32 -2.91 2.53
CA THR A 130 -2.70 -2.42 1.20
C THR A 130 -3.31 -1.02 1.28
N VAL A 131 -3.58 -0.42 0.12
CA VAL A 131 -4.32 0.83 -0.02
C VAL A 131 -5.68 0.51 -0.60
N LYS A 132 -6.74 0.99 0.03
CA LYS A 132 -8.09 0.85 -0.50
C LYS A 132 -8.24 1.61 -1.82
N GLY A 133 -8.86 0.97 -2.82
CA GLY A 133 -8.99 1.53 -4.16
C GLY A 133 -7.66 1.66 -4.91
N TYR A 134 -6.69 0.81 -4.59
CA TYR A 134 -5.40 0.81 -5.28
C TYR A 134 -5.59 0.72 -6.79
N GLY A 135 -4.96 1.64 -7.52
CA GLY A 135 -5.09 1.76 -8.96
C GLY A 135 -6.14 2.78 -9.42
N MET A 136 -7.12 3.13 -8.60
CA MET A 136 -8.18 4.08 -8.96
C MET A 136 -7.69 5.54 -9.06
N GLY A 137 -6.45 5.83 -8.67
CA GLY A 137 -5.89 7.18 -8.71
C GLY A 137 -6.76 8.20 -7.97
N ALA A 138 -6.92 9.38 -8.55
CA ALA A 138 -7.71 10.46 -7.97
C ALA A 138 -9.21 10.12 -7.79
N SER A 139 -9.72 9.14 -8.54
CA SER A 139 -11.13 8.72 -8.47
C SER A 139 -11.47 7.95 -7.19
N GLY A 140 -10.47 7.42 -6.47
CA GLY A 140 -10.80 6.62 -5.29
C GLY A 140 -9.63 6.10 -4.47
N GLU A 141 -8.39 6.22 -4.91
CA GLU A 141 -7.26 5.65 -4.19
C GLU A 141 -7.08 6.33 -2.83
N SER A 142 -7.24 5.54 -1.76
CA SER A 142 -7.16 6.01 -0.36
C SER A 142 -8.28 6.96 0.09
N LEU A 143 -9.36 7.07 -0.67
CA LEU A 143 -10.47 7.95 -0.33
C LEU A 143 -11.58 7.21 0.41
N ASN A 144 -12.29 7.92 1.30
CA ASN A 144 -13.43 7.35 2.03
C ASN A 144 -14.60 6.93 1.12
N PRO A 145 -14.98 7.70 0.06
CA PRO A 145 -16.08 7.32 -0.82
C PRO A 145 -15.85 6.02 -1.61
N THR A 146 -14.62 5.55 -1.72
CA THR A 146 -14.23 4.37 -2.51
C THR A 146 -15.05 3.13 -2.16
N HIS A 147 -15.48 2.99 -0.91
CA HIS A 147 -16.31 1.87 -0.48
C HIS A 147 -17.66 1.79 -1.23
N ASN A 148 -18.22 2.95 -1.54
CA ASN A 148 -19.52 3.06 -2.21
C ASN A 148 -19.40 3.33 -3.71
N THR A 149 -18.18 3.46 -4.23
CA THR A 149 -17.94 3.69 -5.65
C THR A 149 -18.30 2.44 -6.43
N LYS A 150 -19.31 2.57 -7.31
CA LYS A 150 -19.83 1.44 -8.11
C LYS A 150 -19.18 1.33 -9.49
N LYS A 151 -18.65 2.43 -10.02
CA LYS A 151 -17.94 2.48 -11.30
C LYS A 151 -16.91 3.60 -11.30
N MET A 152 -15.91 3.45 -12.14
CA MET A 152 -14.98 4.51 -12.53
C MET A 152 -15.53 5.18 -13.80
N ASP A 153 -15.23 6.47 -13.99
CA ASP A 153 -15.45 7.12 -15.26
C ASP A 153 -14.42 6.67 -16.32
N ASP A 154 -14.65 7.01 -17.58
CA ASP A 154 -13.80 6.54 -18.69
C ASP A 154 -12.36 7.04 -18.56
N GLU A 155 -12.17 8.27 -18.07
CA GLU A 155 -10.83 8.84 -17.84
C GLU A 155 -10.07 8.04 -16.77
N ALA A 156 -10.73 7.72 -15.66
CA ALA A 156 -10.14 6.92 -14.58
C ALA A 156 -9.81 5.48 -15.04
N VAL A 157 -10.64 4.89 -15.91
CA VAL A 157 -10.34 3.58 -16.49
C VAL A 157 -9.14 3.63 -17.45
N MET A 158 -9.00 4.69 -18.25
CA MET A 158 -7.81 4.90 -19.09
C MET A 158 -6.55 5.05 -18.26
N ILE A 159 -6.59 5.87 -17.21
CA ILE A 159 -5.46 6.03 -16.27
C ILE A 159 -5.10 4.70 -15.62
N PHE A 160 -6.09 3.90 -15.22
CA PHE A 160 -5.86 2.56 -14.67
C PHE A 160 -5.16 1.65 -15.68
N ARG A 161 -5.68 1.57 -16.91
CA ARG A 161 -5.08 0.80 -18.01
C ARG A 161 -3.61 1.17 -18.21
N ASP A 162 -3.32 2.47 -18.31
CA ASP A 162 -1.97 2.96 -18.60
C ASP A 162 -1.02 2.70 -17.42
N ARG A 163 -1.50 2.89 -16.19
CA ARG A 163 -0.73 2.60 -14.98
C ARG A 163 -0.31 1.14 -14.88
N PHE A 164 -1.18 0.22 -15.29
CA PHE A 164 -0.92 -1.21 -15.26
C PHE A 164 -0.40 -1.77 -16.59
N GLN A 165 -0.06 -0.87 -17.55
CA GLN A 165 0.54 -1.21 -18.84
C GLN A 165 -0.30 -2.21 -19.66
N LEU A 166 -1.62 -2.11 -19.58
CA LEU A 166 -2.54 -2.94 -20.33
C LEU A 166 -2.70 -2.42 -21.78
N SER A 167 -1.58 -2.30 -22.48
CA SER A 167 -1.48 -1.66 -23.80
C SER A 167 -2.27 -2.36 -24.94
N ALA A 168 -2.65 -3.61 -24.72
CA ALA A 168 -3.50 -4.36 -25.64
C ALA A 168 -4.95 -3.86 -25.68
N ILE A 169 -5.38 -3.02 -24.71
CA ILE A 169 -6.72 -2.47 -24.62
C ILE A 169 -6.73 -1.07 -25.22
N THR A 170 -7.44 -0.86 -26.32
CA THR A 170 -7.56 0.45 -26.97
C THR A 170 -8.52 1.39 -26.25
N ASP A 171 -8.44 2.70 -26.53
CA ASP A 171 -9.35 3.71 -25.94
C ASP A 171 -10.82 3.40 -26.31
N GLU A 172 -11.08 2.93 -27.54
CA GLU A 172 -12.40 2.53 -27.98
C GLU A 172 -12.95 1.34 -27.15
N GLN A 173 -12.09 0.37 -26.84
CA GLN A 173 -12.47 -0.77 -26.01
C GLN A 173 -12.72 -0.36 -24.55
N VAL A 174 -11.97 0.63 -24.02
CA VAL A 174 -12.22 1.21 -22.72
C VAL A 174 -13.61 1.85 -22.67
N GLY A 175 -13.94 2.71 -23.64
CA GLY A 175 -15.23 3.39 -23.71
C GLY A 175 -16.42 2.43 -23.86
N LYS A 176 -16.21 1.27 -24.52
CA LYS A 176 -17.21 0.21 -24.67
C LYS A 176 -17.22 -0.79 -23.51
N LEU A 177 -16.29 -0.71 -22.55
CA LEU A 177 -16.08 -1.69 -21.49
C LEU A 177 -15.96 -3.12 -22.04
N SER A 178 -15.24 -3.28 -23.15
CA SER A 178 -15.06 -4.57 -23.81
C SER A 178 -14.26 -5.52 -22.92
N PHE A 179 -14.64 -6.80 -22.91
CA PHE A 179 -13.85 -7.82 -22.24
C PHE A 179 -12.53 -8.02 -22.99
N TYR A 180 -11.42 -7.97 -22.24
CA TYR A 180 -10.12 -8.37 -22.75
C TYR A 180 -10.00 -9.90 -22.70
N ARG A 181 -9.59 -10.49 -23.81
CA ARG A 181 -9.25 -11.90 -23.90
C ARG A 181 -7.82 -11.99 -24.46
N PRO A 182 -6.86 -12.50 -23.70
CA PRO A 182 -5.50 -12.72 -24.19
C PRO A 182 -5.50 -13.70 -25.36
N ALA A 183 -4.49 -13.62 -26.23
CA ALA A 183 -4.27 -14.61 -27.26
C ALA A 183 -3.90 -15.96 -26.61
N GLU A 184 -4.21 -17.08 -27.31
CA GLU A 184 -3.97 -18.44 -26.76
C GLU A 184 -2.49 -18.73 -26.50
N ASP A 185 -1.59 -18.04 -27.21
CA ASP A 185 -0.13 -18.15 -27.10
C ASP A 185 0.51 -17.02 -26.28
N SER A 186 -0.30 -16.17 -25.64
CA SER A 186 0.22 -15.10 -24.77
C SER A 186 0.74 -15.66 -23.45
N PRO A 187 1.68 -14.95 -22.78
CA PRO A 187 2.22 -15.40 -21.50
C PRO A 187 1.26 -15.26 -20.32
N GLU A 188 0.10 -14.59 -20.47
CA GLU A 188 -0.92 -14.40 -19.43
C GLU A 188 -1.73 -15.67 -19.10
#